data_5fc5654d5f7d02c04c44299255959da9
#
_entry.id   5fc5654d5f7d02c04c44299255959da9
#
_cell.length_a   1.000
_cell.length_b   1.000
_cell.length_c   1.000
_cell.angle_alpha   90.00
_cell.angle_beta   90.00
_cell.angle_gamma   90.00
#
_symmetry.space_group_name_H-M   'P 1'
#
loop_
_entity.id
_entity.type
_entity.pdbx_description
1 polymer ?
#
loop_
_entity_poly.entity_id
_entity_poly.type
_entity_poly.pdbx_seq_one_letter_code
_entity_poly.pdbx_strand_id
1 'polypeptide(L)'
;MGRNGAQAALFCCLAVVASSLSPVMLPAAIAAGDSRHGETIFLQYCQGCHGPDGRGGGKGFMPHVGPLARKGYIETVPDEYLAAVITEGGLAVGKSAYMPSWRTTLTQQDIADVIAFIRTFVVE
;
A
#
# COMPACT_ATOMS: atom_id res chain seq x y z
N MET A 1 63.36 54.34 -28.57
CA MET A 1 62.99 54.39 -27.17
C MET A 1 61.46 54.38 -27.14
N GLY A 2 60.83 53.35 -26.64
CA GLY A 2 59.38 53.28 -26.55
C GLY A 2 59.00 51.87 -26.07
N ARG A 3 58.84 51.73 -24.80
CA ARG A 3 58.43 50.44 -24.18
C ARG A 3 56.96 50.33 -24.15
N ASN A 4 56.43 49.42 -24.98
CA ASN A 4 55.02 49.09 -24.95
C ASN A 4 54.78 47.92 -24.01
N GLY A 5 54.16 48.23 -22.90
CA GLY A 5 53.69 47.22 -21.95
C GLY A 5 52.43 46.53 -22.48
N ALA A 6 52.53 45.26 -22.73
CA ALA A 6 51.36 44.43 -23.04
C ALA A 6 50.65 44.04 -21.74
N GLN A 7 49.46 44.59 -21.55
CA GLN A 7 48.56 44.15 -20.49
C GLN A 7 47.80 42.91 -20.98
N ALA A 8 48.14 41.77 -20.42
CA ALA A 8 47.39 40.56 -20.61
C ALA A 8 46.13 40.58 -19.71
N ALA A 9 44.97 40.72 -20.32
CA ALA A 9 43.70 40.61 -19.63
C ALA A 9 43.40 39.13 -19.38
N LEU A 10 43.48 38.70 -18.12
CA LEU A 10 42.96 37.40 -17.70
C LEU A 10 41.43 37.46 -17.66
N PHE A 11 40.78 36.84 -18.66
CA PHE A 11 39.37 36.54 -18.60
C PHE A 11 39.17 35.31 -17.72
N CYS A 12 38.74 35.53 -16.48
CA CYS A 12 38.33 34.48 -15.55
C CYS A 12 36.89 34.05 -15.95
N CYS A 13 36.76 32.95 -16.69
CA CYS A 13 35.49 32.32 -16.96
C CYS A 13 34.95 31.68 -15.69
N LEU A 14 34.10 32.38 -14.96
CA LEU A 14 33.28 31.82 -13.90
C LEU A 14 32.19 30.91 -14.55
N ALA A 15 32.46 29.62 -14.64
CA ALA A 15 31.46 28.63 -14.97
C ALA A 15 30.49 28.48 -13.79
N VAL A 16 29.33 29.09 -13.88
CA VAL A 16 28.20 28.87 -12.96
C VAL A 16 27.65 27.48 -13.23
N VAL A 17 28.04 26.50 -12.41
CA VAL A 17 27.42 25.17 -12.41
C VAL A 17 26.06 25.31 -11.74
N ALA A 18 25.01 25.48 -12.56
CA ALA A 18 23.65 25.39 -12.09
C ALA A 18 23.35 23.93 -11.73
N SER A 19 23.53 23.61 -10.46
CA SER A 19 23.07 22.32 -9.92
C SER A 19 21.56 22.29 -9.95
N SER A 20 20.99 21.63 -10.94
CA SER A 20 19.57 21.33 -10.99
C SER A 20 19.24 20.31 -9.88
N LEU A 21 18.76 20.82 -8.74
CA LEU A 21 18.12 19.97 -7.73
C LEU A 21 16.81 19.46 -8.33
N SER A 22 16.83 18.26 -8.89
CA SER A 22 15.60 17.54 -9.21
C SER A 22 14.87 17.25 -7.91
N PRO A 23 13.60 17.61 -7.75
CA PRO A 23 12.84 17.21 -6.57
C PRO A 23 12.76 15.70 -6.54
N VAL A 24 13.36 15.09 -5.53
CA VAL A 24 13.15 13.68 -5.20
C VAL A 24 11.69 13.59 -4.74
N MET A 25 10.81 13.07 -5.60
CA MET A 25 9.45 12.72 -5.19
C MET A 25 9.56 11.55 -4.22
N LEU A 26 9.48 11.83 -2.92
CA LEU A 26 9.26 10.78 -1.93
C LEU A 26 7.90 10.12 -2.25
N PRO A 27 7.81 8.78 -2.23
CA PRO A 27 6.52 8.12 -2.30
C PRO A 27 5.65 8.64 -1.15
N ALA A 28 4.39 8.98 -1.46
CA ALA A 28 3.44 9.38 -0.44
C ALA A 28 3.38 8.28 0.62
N ALA A 29 3.68 8.62 1.86
CA ALA A 29 3.56 7.69 2.96
C ALA A 29 2.09 7.26 3.06
N ILE A 30 1.85 5.94 3.05
CA ILE A 30 0.51 5.39 3.31
C ILE A 30 0.16 5.84 4.72
N ALA A 31 -0.97 6.53 4.86
CA ALA A 31 -1.47 6.93 6.17
C ALA A 31 -1.91 5.71 6.97
N ALA A 32 -1.96 5.83 8.31
CA ALA A 32 -2.56 4.80 9.14
C ALA A 32 -3.99 4.50 8.65
N GLY A 33 -4.37 3.21 8.60
CA GLY A 33 -5.66 2.81 8.04
C GLY A 33 -6.84 3.36 8.85
N ASP A 34 -7.87 3.84 8.15
CA ASP A 34 -9.16 4.24 8.73
C ASP A 34 -10.11 3.04 8.74
N SER A 35 -10.37 2.50 9.92
CA SER A 35 -11.23 1.31 10.08
C SER A 35 -12.69 1.55 9.66
N ARG A 36 -13.22 2.78 9.73
CA ARG A 36 -14.59 3.08 9.27
C ARG A 36 -14.69 3.10 7.76
N HIS A 37 -13.70 3.67 7.08
CA HIS A 37 -13.63 3.58 5.62
C HIS A 37 -13.39 2.13 5.19
N GLY A 38 -12.51 1.42 5.89
CA GLY A 38 -12.26 0.00 5.69
C GLY A 38 -13.49 -0.88 5.86
N GLU A 39 -14.37 -0.59 6.83
CA GLU A 39 -15.66 -1.26 6.99
C GLU A 39 -16.52 -1.12 5.74
N THR A 40 -16.62 0.10 5.20
CA THR A 40 -17.40 0.36 3.98
C THR A 40 -16.89 -0.47 2.81
N ILE A 41 -15.58 -0.51 2.60
CA ILE A 41 -14.94 -1.29 1.54
C ILE A 41 -15.15 -2.79 1.78
N PHE A 42 -14.95 -3.26 3.00
CA PHE A 42 -15.13 -4.67 3.36
C PHE A 42 -16.55 -5.15 3.11
N LEU A 43 -17.54 -4.38 3.52
CA LEU A 43 -18.95 -4.70 3.29
C LEU A 43 -19.32 -4.67 1.80
N GLN A 44 -18.65 -3.87 1.00
CA GLN A 44 -18.89 -3.81 -0.45
C GLN A 44 -18.25 -4.98 -1.21
N TYR A 45 -17.02 -5.35 -0.88
CA TYR A 45 -16.21 -6.25 -1.72
C TYR A 45 -15.87 -7.58 -1.07
N CYS A 46 -15.86 -7.67 0.26
CA CYS A 46 -15.28 -8.81 0.99
C CYS A 46 -16.32 -9.67 1.71
N GLN A 47 -17.39 -9.05 2.23
CA GLN A 47 -18.40 -9.75 3.04
C GLN A 47 -19.08 -10.90 2.31
N GLY A 48 -19.16 -10.84 0.97
CA GLY A 48 -19.82 -11.90 0.17
C GLY A 48 -19.19 -13.28 0.40
N CYS A 49 -17.90 -13.32 0.71
CA CYS A 49 -17.18 -14.56 1.01
C CYS A 49 -16.84 -14.66 2.50
N HIS A 50 -16.35 -13.57 3.10
CA HIS A 50 -15.83 -13.58 4.47
C HIS A 50 -16.89 -13.38 5.56
N GLY A 51 -18.14 -13.06 5.18
CA GLY A 51 -19.18 -12.64 6.12
C GLY A 51 -18.97 -11.21 6.61
N PRO A 52 -20.02 -10.51 7.05
CA PRO A 52 -19.94 -9.10 7.47
C PRO A 52 -19.10 -8.91 8.74
N ASP A 53 -18.95 -9.96 9.52
CA ASP A 53 -18.20 -10.01 10.79
C ASP A 53 -16.88 -10.79 10.68
N GLY A 54 -16.48 -11.17 9.46
CA GLY A 54 -15.26 -11.93 9.20
C GLY A 54 -15.28 -13.38 9.67
N ARG A 55 -16.45 -13.92 10.09
CA ARG A 55 -16.56 -15.31 10.57
C ARG A 55 -16.74 -16.33 9.45
N GLY A 56 -16.73 -15.91 8.21
CA GLY A 56 -17.07 -16.74 7.07
C GLY A 56 -18.59 -16.87 6.90
N GLY A 57 -19.02 -17.82 6.06
CA GLY A 57 -20.45 -18.03 5.84
C GLY A 57 -21.13 -16.93 5.06
N GLY A 58 -20.38 -16.13 4.31
CA GLY A 58 -20.92 -15.20 3.34
C GLY A 58 -21.80 -15.95 2.33
N LYS A 59 -22.75 -15.24 1.70
CA LYS A 59 -23.74 -15.84 0.76
C LYS A 59 -23.11 -16.40 -0.52
N GLY A 60 -21.80 -16.22 -0.72
CA GLY A 60 -21.06 -16.84 -1.81
C GLY A 60 -20.89 -18.34 -1.55
N PHE A 61 -21.05 -19.14 -2.60
CA PHE A 61 -20.80 -20.58 -2.58
C PHE A 61 -19.29 -20.87 -2.43
N MET A 62 -18.74 -20.60 -1.24
CA MET A 62 -17.31 -20.73 -0.94
C MET A 62 -17.11 -21.60 0.30
N PRO A 63 -17.11 -22.96 0.13
CA PRO A 63 -17.05 -23.88 1.26
C PRO A 63 -15.72 -23.86 2.05
N HIS A 64 -14.73 -23.09 1.60
CA HIS A 64 -13.37 -23.13 2.17
C HIS A 64 -12.82 -21.77 2.60
N VAL A 65 -13.66 -20.75 2.73
CA VAL A 65 -13.23 -19.46 3.29
C VAL A 65 -13.17 -19.59 4.80
N GLY A 66 -11.96 -19.72 5.32
CA GLY A 66 -11.74 -19.73 6.77
C GLY A 66 -12.12 -18.40 7.41
N PRO A 67 -12.58 -18.41 8.67
CA PRO A 67 -12.95 -17.19 9.37
C PRO A 67 -11.72 -16.30 9.60
N LEU A 68 -11.81 -15.03 9.19
CA LEU A 68 -10.83 -14.00 9.52
C LEU A 68 -10.86 -13.73 11.03
N ALA A 69 -12.07 -13.68 11.60
CA ALA A 69 -12.31 -13.49 13.03
C ALA A 69 -11.98 -14.74 13.88
N ARG A 70 -11.06 -15.58 13.44
CA ARG A 70 -10.60 -16.73 14.22
C ARG A 70 -9.66 -16.26 15.32
N LYS A 71 -9.94 -16.66 16.56
CA LYS A 71 -9.11 -16.35 17.73
C LYS A 71 -7.64 -16.73 17.49
N GLY A 72 -6.73 -15.80 17.75
CA GLY A 72 -5.29 -15.97 17.58
C GLY A 72 -4.81 -15.93 16.13
N TYR A 73 -5.70 -15.84 15.14
CA TYR A 73 -5.27 -15.77 13.74
C TYR A 73 -4.98 -14.33 13.32
N ILE A 74 -5.99 -13.46 13.39
CA ILE A 74 -5.83 -12.10 12.86
C ILE A 74 -4.83 -11.26 13.69
N GLU A 75 -4.65 -11.58 14.96
CA GLU A 75 -3.68 -10.90 15.82
C GLU A 75 -2.23 -11.26 15.49
N THR A 76 -2.00 -12.44 14.90
CA THR A 76 -0.65 -12.96 14.63
C THR A 76 -0.19 -12.77 13.19
N VAL A 77 -1.12 -12.55 12.27
CA VAL A 77 -0.81 -12.35 10.85
C VAL A 77 -0.28 -10.93 10.62
N PRO A 78 0.91 -10.75 10.00
CA PRO A 78 1.44 -9.41 9.70
C PRO A 78 0.57 -8.64 8.71
N ASP A 79 0.56 -7.30 8.83
CA ASP A 79 -0.19 -6.43 7.90
C ASP A 79 0.31 -6.55 6.47
N GLU A 80 1.62 -6.75 6.29
CA GLU A 80 2.24 -6.96 4.98
C GLU A 80 1.70 -8.21 4.28
N TYR A 81 1.45 -9.28 5.05
CA TYR A 81 0.85 -10.49 4.51
C TYR A 81 -0.61 -10.24 4.11
N LEU A 82 -1.39 -9.56 4.95
CA LEU A 82 -2.77 -9.21 4.63
C LEU A 82 -2.84 -8.32 3.39
N ALA A 83 -1.95 -7.33 3.30
CA ALA A 83 -1.84 -6.46 2.14
C ALA A 83 -1.50 -7.26 0.87
N ALA A 84 -0.55 -8.20 0.95
CA ALA A 84 -0.18 -9.04 -0.18
C ALA A 84 -1.36 -9.93 -0.63
N VAL A 85 -2.09 -10.56 0.29
CA VAL A 85 -3.27 -11.38 -0.03
C VAL A 85 -4.35 -10.57 -0.72
N ILE A 86 -4.64 -9.36 -0.22
CA ILE A 86 -5.67 -8.49 -0.80
C ILE A 86 -5.20 -7.98 -2.18
N THR A 87 -3.97 -7.51 -2.27
CA THR A 87 -3.43 -6.94 -3.52
C THR A 87 -3.34 -7.98 -4.62
N GLU A 88 -2.71 -9.13 -4.32
CA GLU A 88 -2.32 -10.11 -5.34
C GLU A 88 -3.32 -11.26 -5.47
N GLY A 89 -4.22 -11.42 -4.51
CA GLY A 89 -5.13 -12.55 -4.45
C GLY A 89 -4.52 -13.77 -3.75
N GLY A 90 -5.39 -14.72 -3.38
CA GLY A 90 -4.99 -15.87 -2.58
C GLY A 90 -3.98 -16.79 -3.26
N LEU A 91 -4.10 -16.96 -4.58
CA LEU A 91 -3.20 -17.85 -5.32
C LEU A 91 -1.74 -17.42 -5.24
N ALA A 92 -1.48 -16.11 -5.29
CA ALA A 92 -0.13 -15.56 -5.23
C ALA A 92 0.60 -15.83 -3.90
N VAL A 93 -0.16 -16.09 -2.84
CA VAL A 93 0.36 -16.41 -1.50
C VAL A 93 0.16 -17.89 -1.12
N GLY A 94 -0.11 -18.76 -2.10
CA GLY A 94 -0.30 -20.19 -1.88
C GLY A 94 -1.62 -20.55 -1.21
N LYS A 95 -2.64 -19.70 -1.34
CA LYS A 95 -4.00 -19.91 -0.82
C LYS A 95 -4.99 -20.14 -1.96
N SER A 96 -6.28 -20.04 -1.67
CA SER A 96 -7.35 -20.31 -2.63
C SER A 96 -7.36 -19.31 -3.79
N ALA A 97 -7.48 -19.83 -5.03
CA ALA A 97 -7.69 -19.02 -6.22
C ALA A 97 -9.04 -18.26 -6.24
N TYR A 98 -9.95 -18.60 -5.34
CA TYR A 98 -11.23 -17.90 -5.19
C TYR A 98 -11.10 -16.53 -4.53
N MET A 99 -10.01 -16.25 -3.81
CA MET A 99 -9.69 -14.91 -3.34
C MET A 99 -9.07 -14.12 -4.50
N PRO A 100 -9.79 -13.18 -5.12
CA PRO A 100 -9.28 -12.46 -6.28
C PRO A 100 -8.23 -11.43 -5.89
N SER A 101 -7.46 -10.98 -6.88
CA SER A 101 -6.62 -9.79 -6.75
C SER A 101 -7.49 -8.54 -6.78
N TRP A 102 -7.25 -7.62 -5.85
CA TRP A 102 -7.92 -6.33 -5.78
C TRP A 102 -7.05 -5.15 -6.25
N ARG A 103 -5.87 -5.44 -6.79
CA ARG A 103 -4.87 -4.47 -7.26
C ARG A 103 -5.43 -3.37 -8.17
N THR A 104 -6.37 -3.71 -9.04
CA THR A 104 -6.96 -2.77 -10.01
C THR A 104 -8.19 -2.04 -9.50
N THR A 105 -8.72 -2.45 -8.36
CA THR A 105 -9.97 -1.92 -7.78
C THR A 105 -9.73 -1.06 -6.55
N LEU A 106 -8.76 -1.46 -5.72
CA LEU A 106 -8.44 -0.80 -4.46
C LEU A 106 -7.07 -0.11 -4.55
N THR A 107 -7.00 1.09 -4.00
CA THR A 107 -5.73 1.78 -3.78
C THR A 107 -4.96 1.16 -2.60
N GLN A 108 -3.69 1.49 -2.45
CA GLN A 108 -2.92 1.05 -1.28
C GLN A 108 -3.49 1.58 0.04
N GLN A 109 -4.08 2.78 0.02
CA GLN A 109 -4.75 3.34 1.20
C GLN A 109 -6.04 2.58 1.51
N ASP A 110 -6.85 2.23 0.50
CA ASP A 110 -8.05 1.41 0.70
C ASP A 110 -7.70 0.05 1.32
N ILE A 111 -6.60 -0.55 0.90
CA ILE A 111 -6.11 -1.82 1.46
C ILE A 111 -5.69 -1.64 2.92
N ALA A 112 -4.97 -0.55 3.25
CA ALA A 112 -4.61 -0.25 4.63
C ALA A 112 -5.85 -0.04 5.51
N ASP A 113 -6.87 0.63 4.99
CA ASP A 113 -8.14 0.88 5.69
C ASP A 113 -8.90 -0.43 5.94
N VAL A 114 -8.98 -1.31 4.94
CA VAL A 114 -9.58 -2.65 5.09
C VAL A 114 -8.83 -3.48 6.13
N ILE A 115 -7.50 -3.44 6.15
CA ILE A 115 -6.70 -4.14 7.16
C ILE A 115 -7.02 -3.58 8.55
N ALA A 116 -7.10 -2.25 8.71
CA ALA A 116 -7.48 -1.63 9.98
C ALA A 116 -8.87 -2.09 10.46
N PHE A 117 -9.83 -2.28 9.55
CA PHE A 117 -11.14 -2.84 9.88
C PHE A 117 -11.05 -4.32 10.27
N ILE A 118 -10.34 -5.15 9.49
CA ILE A 118 -10.15 -6.58 9.80
C ILE A 118 -9.53 -6.76 11.20
N ARG A 119 -8.64 -5.86 11.64
CA ARG A 119 -8.05 -5.87 12.97
C ARG A 119 -9.07 -5.65 14.10
N THR A 120 -10.24 -5.13 13.79
CA THR A 120 -11.32 -4.99 14.77
C THR A 120 -12.08 -6.30 15.01
N PHE A 121 -11.87 -7.34 14.21
CA PHE A 121 -12.47 -8.66 14.39
C PHE A 121 -11.85 -9.39 15.60
N VAL A 122 -12.07 -8.84 16.78
CA VAL A 122 -11.67 -9.49 18.04
C VAL A 122 -12.69 -10.58 18.35
N VAL A 123 -12.22 -11.81 18.52
CA VAL A 123 -13.07 -12.92 18.99
C VAL A 123 -12.81 -13.10 20.47
N GLU A 124 -13.80 -12.79 21.29
CA GLU A 124 -13.83 -13.16 22.69
C GLU A 124 -13.84 -14.69 22.88
#